data_b2df221868de9b2643f0f2f8e48a86e6
#
_entry.id   b2df221868de9b2643f0f2f8e48a86e6
#
_cell.length_a   1.000
_cell.length_b   1.000
_cell.length_c   1.000
_cell.angle_alpha   90.00
_cell.angle_beta   90.00
_cell.angle_gamma   90.00
#
_symmetry.space_group_name_H-M   'P 1'
#
loop_
_entity.id
_entity.type
_entity.pdbx_description
1 polymer ?
#
loop_
_entity_poly.entity_id
_entity_poly.type
_entity_poly.pdbx_seq_one_letter_code
_entity_poly.pdbx_strand_id
1 'polypeptide(L)'
;MTIARRVIHRLCRQKSITFAAAIFTLAASTTTATALSAASQTCNHEATGNPVAFAPPPDGTKIRFEDVSLRGGAEQTRRELDYTSRAGGETEMEWAIHLASGQALAVRTFLGLLQTDTSSGTANSFDRNRYATLWPLDSGKNVEFDLTTSSARGAQYTSGVSMCVSRFEKLELSAGTFNAVVIDTYRQVVQGGERLPFDEVNTRFWYVPQFGIYLQRVRAVFQQKREVMKQTRRAISIEG
;
A
#
# COMPACT_ATOMS: atom_id res chain seq x y z
N MET A 1 -36.57 15.15 54.64
CA MET A 1 -35.21 15.27 55.22
C MET A 1 -34.39 16.16 54.28
N THR A 2 -34.08 17.36 54.77
CA THR A 2 -33.58 18.54 54.07
C THR A 2 -32.07 18.66 54.29
N ILE A 3 -31.24 18.75 53.26
CA ILE A 3 -29.83 19.20 53.39
C ILE A 3 -29.48 20.11 52.24
N ALA A 4 -29.53 21.34 52.48
CA ALA A 4 -28.59 22.48 52.48
C ALA A 4 -27.64 22.63 51.29
N ARG A 5 -27.91 23.71 50.54
CA ARG A 5 -27.04 24.45 49.58
C ARG A 5 -25.87 25.08 50.32
N ARG A 6 -24.65 24.99 49.75
CA ARG A 6 -23.56 25.94 50.03
C ARG A 6 -23.13 26.61 48.74
N VAL A 7 -23.44 27.88 48.67
CA VAL A 7 -22.94 28.89 47.70
C VAL A 7 -21.59 29.37 48.22
N ILE A 8 -20.55 29.32 47.40
CA ILE A 8 -19.29 30.00 47.70
C ILE A 8 -19.05 31.03 46.57
N HIS A 9 -19.30 32.28 46.93
CA HIS A 9 -18.81 33.49 46.19
C HIS A 9 -17.30 33.58 46.37
N ARG A 10 -16.55 33.66 45.29
CA ARG A 10 -15.18 34.20 45.29
C ARG A 10 -15.10 35.39 44.31
N LEU A 11 -14.75 36.49 44.93
CA LEU A 11 -14.54 37.81 44.33
C LEU A 11 -13.52 37.83 43.19
N CYS A 12 -13.94 38.50 42.17
CA CYS A 12 -13.13 38.97 41.04
C CYS A 12 -12.21 40.10 41.50
N ARG A 13 -10.91 39.94 41.43
CA ARG A 13 -9.93 41.06 41.54
C ARG A 13 -9.44 41.38 40.15
N GLN A 14 -9.96 42.45 39.59
CA GLN A 14 -9.42 43.08 38.38
C GLN A 14 -8.01 43.63 38.65
N LYS A 15 -7.03 43.14 37.91
CA LYS A 15 -5.74 43.81 37.73
C LYS A 15 -5.68 44.36 36.31
N SER A 16 -5.71 45.68 36.22
CA SER A 16 -5.42 46.41 35.00
C SER A 16 -3.98 46.17 34.57
N ILE A 17 -3.77 45.61 33.39
CA ILE A 17 -2.47 45.46 32.75
C ILE A 17 -2.47 46.39 31.54
N THR A 18 -1.62 47.39 31.60
CA THR A 18 -1.30 48.36 30.56
C THR A 18 -0.70 47.63 29.36
N PHE A 19 -1.36 47.70 28.18
CA PHE A 19 -0.82 47.18 26.94
C PHE A 19 0.20 48.16 26.35
N ALA A 20 1.46 47.82 26.35
CA ALA A 20 2.47 48.43 25.52
C ALA A 20 2.36 47.81 24.11
N ALA A 21 2.05 48.65 23.12
CA ALA A 21 2.00 48.24 21.71
C ALA A 21 3.44 47.99 21.20
N ALA A 22 3.79 46.73 21.05
CA ALA A 22 4.99 46.34 20.30
C ALA A 22 4.58 46.06 18.85
N ILE A 23 5.06 46.89 17.95
CA ILE A 23 4.93 46.74 16.51
C ILE A 23 5.81 45.54 16.10
N PHE A 24 5.21 44.37 15.87
CA PHE A 24 5.87 43.24 15.27
C PHE A 24 5.80 43.38 13.75
N THR A 25 6.93 43.70 13.12
CA THR A 25 7.15 43.55 11.69
C THR A 25 7.09 42.06 11.35
N LEU A 26 6.02 41.61 10.70
CA LEU A 26 5.92 40.28 10.12
C LEU A 26 6.93 40.19 8.96
N ALA A 27 8.06 39.57 9.20
CA ALA A 27 8.89 39.05 8.13
C ALA A 27 8.17 37.80 7.56
N ALA A 28 7.64 37.95 6.35
CA ALA A 28 7.08 36.83 5.59
C ALA A 28 8.24 35.85 5.26
N SER A 29 8.41 34.85 6.11
CA SER A 29 9.27 33.70 5.81
C SER A 29 8.54 32.85 4.76
N THR A 30 8.91 33.01 3.50
CA THR A 30 8.55 32.05 2.43
C THR A 30 9.26 30.75 2.76
N THR A 31 8.55 29.85 3.44
CA THR A 31 8.94 28.44 3.53
C THR A 31 8.82 27.85 2.13
N THR A 32 9.91 27.83 1.40
CA THR A 32 10.08 26.97 0.24
C THR A 32 9.91 25.53 0.76
N ALA A 33 8.77 24.94 0.44
CA ALA A 33 8.57 23.51 0.60
C ALA A 33 9.61 22.81 -0.31
N THR A 34 10.73 22.43 0.28
CA THR A 34 11.66 21.47 -0.33
C THR A 34 10.88 20.16 -0.45
N ALA A 35 10.38 19.88 -1.67
CA ALA A 35 9.94 18.54 -2.00
C ALA A 35 11.11 17.61 -1.66
N LEU A 36 10.95 16.81 -0.60
CA LEU A 36 11.86 15.70 -0.34
C LEU A 36 11.72 14.78 -1.54
N SER A 37 12.70 14.84 -2.44
CA SER A 37 12.89 13.85 -3.48
C SER A 37 12.97 12.49 -2.77
N ALA A 38 11.93 11.65 -2.94
CA ALA A 38 12.01 10.26 -2.55
C ALA A 38 13.31 9.73 -3.15
N ALA A 39 14.17 9.17 -2.31
CA ALA A 39 15.42 8.62 -2.77
C ALA A 39 15.07 7.57 -3.83
N SER A 40 15.32 7.93 -5.09
CA SER A 40 15.11 7.06 -6.23
C SER A 40 15.95 5.81 -5.96
N GLN A 41 15.30 4.71 -5.60
CA GLN A 41 15.99 3.44 -5.54
C GLN A 41 16.49 3.18 -6.96
N THR A 42 17.80 3.28 -7.16
CA THR A 42 18.42 2.92 -8.44
C THR A 42 18.03 1.48 -8.72
N CYS A 43 17.21 1.29 -9.75
CA CYS A 43 16.89 -0.01 -10.30
C CYS A 43 18.21 -0.64 -10.78
N ASN A 44 18.80 -1.54 -10.00
CA ASN A 44 19.96 -2.29 -10.43
C ASN A 44 19.53 -3.29 -11.50
N HIS A 45 20.11 -3.16 -12.69
CA HIS A 45 19.75 -3.90 -13.88
C HIS A 45 20.57 -5.17 -13.98
N GLU A 46 19.89 -6.31 -14.09
CA GLU A 46 20.38 -7.44 -14.88
C GLU A 46 19.41 -7.61 -16.05
N ALA A 47 19.79 -7.10 -17.21
CA ALA A 47 18.97 -7.16 -18.44
C ALA A 47 18.98 -8.60 -18.96
N THR A 48 17.99 -9.41 -18.57
CA THR A 48 17.79 -10.74 -19.14
C THR A 48 16.31 -11.09 -19.14
N GLY A 49 15.61 -10.77 -20.20
CA GLY A 49 14.22 -11.18 -20.40
C GLY A 49 13.57 -10.48 -21.60
N ASN A 50 12.60 -11.13 -22.21
CA ASN A 50 11.74 -10.45 -23.16
C ASN A 50 10.70 -9.62 -22.43
N PRO A 51 10.36 -8.40 -22.91
CA PRO A 51 9.30 -7.59 -22.36
C PRO A 51 7.98 -8.36 -22.26
N VAL A 52 7.30 -8.23 -21.11
CA VAL A 52 6.08 -8.98 -20.81
C VAL A 52 4.90 -8.05 -20.78
N ALA A 53 3.95 -8.26 -21.69
CA ALA A 53 2.67 -7.56 -21.69
C ALA A 53 1.77 -8.09 -20.53
N PHE A 54 0.82 -7.27 -20.11
CA PHE A 54 -0.23 -7.72 -19.20
C PHE A 54 -1.18 -8.67 -19.95
N ALA A 55 -1.51 -9.78 -19.31
CA ALA A 55 -2.56 -10.70 -19.75
C ALA A 55 -3.39 -11.09 -18.51
N PRO A 56 -4.70 -10.86 -18.52
CA PRO A 56 -5.56 -11.33 -17.44
C PRO A 56 -5.61 -12.86 -17.45
N PRO A 57 -5.73 -13.52 -16.28
CA PRO A 57 -5.92 -14.95 -16.22
C PRO A 57 -7.29 -15.33 -16.79
N PRO A 58 -7.47 -16.61 -17.18
CA PRO A 58 -8.80 -17.14 -17.47
C PRO A 58 -9.78 -16.91 -16.31
N ASP A 59 -11.04 -16.66 -16.63
CA ASP A 59 -12.11 -16.57 -15.62
C ASP A 59 -12.23 -17.88 -14.87
N GLY A 60 -12.42 -17.78 -13.54
CA GLY A 60 -12.50 -18.95 -12.67
C GLY A 60 -11.15 -19.53 -12.24
N THR A 61 -10.00 -18.97 -12.66
CA THR A 61 -8.69 -19.37 -12.13
C THR A 61 -8.68 -19.26 -10.61
N LYS A 62 -8.34 -20.33 -9.91
CA LYS A 62 -8.27 -20.38 -8.45
C LYS A 62 -6.84 -20.44 -7.98
N ILE A 63 -6.49 -19.59 -7.03
CA ILE A 63 -5.17 -19.56 -6.40
C ILE A 63 -5.35 -19.56 -4.89
N ARG A 64 -4.78 -20.55 -4.21
CA ARG A 64 -4.70 -20.56 -2.75
C ARG A 64 -3.38 -19.99 -2.32
N PHE A 65 -3.44 -19.00 -1.43
CA PHE A 65 -2.28 -18.34 -0.83
C PHE A 65 -2.15 -18.68 0.65
N GLU A 66 -0.90 -18.90 1.10
CA GLU A 66 -0.53 -18.76 2.50
C GLU A 66 -0.07 -17.34 2.78
N ASP A 67 -0.63 -16.70 3.81
CA ASP A 67 -0.31 -15.33 4.25
C ASP A 67 0.21 -15.38 5.68
N VAL A 68 1.47 -15.03 5.90
CA VAL A 68 2.15 -15.02 7.20
C VAL A 68 2.57 -13.63 7.56
N SER A 69 2.18 -13.15 8.75
CA SER A 69 2.59 -11.86 9.29
C SER A 69 3.49 -12.02 10.50
N LEU A 70 4.59 -11.28 10.51
CA LEU A 70 5.57 -11.21 11.60
C LEU A 70 5.56 -9.82 12.22
N ARG A 71 5.70 -9.73 13.53
CA ARG A 71 5.91 -8.47 14.26
C ARG A 71 7.07 -8.65 15.23
N GLY A 72 8.10 -7.80 15.10
CA GLY A 72 9.32 -7.95 15.89
C GLY A 72 10.00 -9.32 15.70
N GLY A 73 9.88 -9.92 14.51
CA GLY A 73 10.42 -11.25 14.19
C GLY A 73 9.56 -12.43 14.62
N ALA A 74 8.54 -12.24 15.47
CA ALA A 74 7.63 -13.31 15.90
C ALA A 74 6.40 -13.41 15.00
N GLU A 75 6.00 -14.63 14.67
CA GLU A 75 4.76 -14.89 13.91
C GLU A 75 3.54 -14.45 14.72
N GLN A 76 2.70 -13.59 14.11
CA GLN A 76 1.46 -13.10 14.70
C GLN A 76 0.25 -13.80 14.11
N THR A 77 0.26 -14.02 12.80
CA THR A 77 -0.84 -14.67 12.09
C THR A 77 -0.31 -15.50 10.94
N ARG A 78 -0.96 -16.65 10.75
CA ARG A 78 -0.85 -17.49 9.55
C ARG A 78 -2.26 -17.83 9.10
N ARG A 79 -2.56 -17.62 7.82
CA ARG A 79 -3.88 -17.92 7.27
C ARG A 79 -3.78 -18.32 5.81
N GLU A 80 -4.73 -19.09 5.35
CA GLU A 80 -4.94 -19.37 3.94
C GLU A 80 -6.02 -18.47 3.37
N LEU A 81 -5.86 -18.10 2.11
CA LEU A 81 -6.76 -17.25 1.36
C LEU A 81 -6.98 -17.85 -0.02
N ASP A 82 -8.24 -18.15 -0.35
CA ASP A 82 -8.60 -18.65 -1.66
C ASP A 82 -9.02 -17.48 -2.55
N TYR A 83 -8.32 -17.32 -3.67
CA TYR A 83 -8.58 -16.31 -4.68
C TYR A 83 -9.23 -16.98 -5.88
N THR A 84 -10.34 -16.41 -6.38
CA THR A 84 -10.94 -16.84 -7.64
C THR A 84 -11.01 -15.62 -8.56
N SER A 85 -10.43 -15.72 -9.77
CA SER A 85 -10.52 -14.68 -10.77
C SER A 85 -11.93 -14.55 -11.32
N ARG A 86 -12.31 -13.33 -11.62
CA ARG A 86 -13.55 -13.00 -12.33
C ARG A 86 -13.21 -12.20 -13.57
N ALA A 87 -13.94 -12.41 -14.64
CA ALA A 87 -13.77 -11.67 -15.88
C ALA A 87 -13.74 -10.17 -15.61
N GLY A 88 -12.64 -9.54 -16.01
CA GLY A 88 -12.40 -8.11 -15.95
C GLY A 88 -12.28 -7.53 -17.35
N GLY A 89 -11.94 -6.24 -17.45
CA GLY A 89 -11.57 -5.62 -18.72
C GLY A 89 -10.13 -5.95 -19.11
N GLU A 90 -9.65 -5.35 -20.20
CA GLU A 90 -8.28 -5.54 -20.72
C GLU A 90 -7.18 -5.13 -19.73
N THR A 91 -7.49 -4.23 -18.78
CA THR A 91 -6.51 -3.71 -17.81
C THR A 91 -6.95 -3.90 -16.35
N GLU A 92 -8.20 -4.25 -16.10
CA GLU A 92 -8.74 -4.44 -14.76
C GLU A 92 -9.11 -5.89 -14.53
N MET A 93 -8.88 -6.35 -13.31
CA MET A 93 -9.21 -7.69 -12.86
C MET A 93 -9.95 -7.61 -11.54
N GLU A 94 -10.91 -8.50 -11.35
CA GLU A 94 -11.56 -8.72 -10.07
C GLU A 94 -11.18 -10.09 -9.51
N TRP A 95 -10.85 -10.12 -8.23
CA TRP A 95 -10.61 -11.33 -7.47
C TRP A 95 -11.63 -11.45 -6.35
N ALA A 96 -12.33 -12.56 -6.28
CA ALA A 96 -13.08 -12.96 -5.10
C ALA A 96 -12.13 -13.65 -4.13
N ILE A 97 -11.95 -13.07 -2.94
CA ILE A 97 -11.13 -13.63 -1.87
C ILE A 97 -12.07 -14.28 -0.86
N HIS A 98 -11.99 -15.59 -0.71
CA HIS A 98 -12.78 -16.32 0.27
C HIS A 98 -12.01 -16.39 1.59
N LEU A 99 -12.65 -15.92 2.64
CA LEU A 99 -12.12 -15.94 4.01
C LEU A 99 -12.57 -17.21 4.73
N ALA A 100 -11.81 -17.66 5.72
CA ALA A 100 -12.18 -18.81 6.55
C ALA A 100 -13.54 -18.66 7.26
N SER A 101 -14.04 -17.42 7.42
CA SER A 101 -15.37 -17.12 7.94
C SER A 101 -16.52 -17.45 6.97
N GLY A 102 -16.23 -17.88 5.73
CA GLY A 102 -17.22 -18.05 4.65
C GLY A 102 -17.58 -16.74 3.93
N GLN A 103 -17.08 -15.60 4.38
CA GLN A 103 -17.27 -14.31 3.73
C GLN A 103 -16.38 -14.20 2.48
N ALA A 104 -16.92 -13.68 1.39
CA ALA A 104 -16.16 -13.30 0.20
C ALA A 104 -15.91 -11.79 0.17
N LEU A 105 -14.68 -11.41 -0.15
CA LEU A 105 -14.25 -10.04 -0.36
C LEU A 105 -13.87 -9.87 -1.83
N ALA A 106 -14.53 -8.96 -2.56
CA ALA A 106 -14.09 -8.60 -3.90
C ALA A 106 -12.94 -7.58 -3.82
N VAL A 107 -11.89 -7.81 -4.60
CA VAL A 107 -10.74 -6.94 -4.75
C VAL A 107 -10.51 -6.69 -6.23
N ARG A 108 -10.51 -5.42 -6.64
CA ARG A 108 -10.15 -5.04 -8.01
C ARG A 108 -8.71 -4.58 -8.07
N THR A 109 -8.06 -4.97 -9.15
CA THR A 109 -6.67 -4.57 -9.43
C THR A 109 -6.55 -4.02 -10.83
N PHE A 110 -5.67 -3.03 -11.00
CA PHE A 110 -5.28 -2.50 -12.30
C PHE A 110 -3.95 -3.14 -12.72
N LEU A 111 -3.91 -3.73 -13.91
CA LEU A 111 -2.76 -4.45 -14.47
C LEU A 111 -2.18 -5.50 -13.49
N GLY A 112 -3.06 -6.16 -12.74
CA GLY A 112 -2.76 -7.31 -11.88
C GLY A 112 -2.01 -7.04 -10.58
N LEU A 113 -1.48 -5.84 -10.35
CA LEU A 113 -0.65 -5.53 -9.19
C LEU A 113 -1.25 -4.45 -8.28
N LEU A 114 -1.71 -3.35 -8.86
CA LEU A 114 -2.18 -2.22 -8.06
C LEU A 114 -3.67 -2.34 -7.76
N GLN A 115 -4.00 -2.55 -6.48
CA GLN A 115 -5.38 -2.60 -6.04
C GLN A 115 -6.05 -1.24 -6.27
N THR A 116 -7.23 -1.23 -6.90
CA THR A 116 -8.05 -0.03 -7.09
C THR A 116 -9.10 0.12 -6.02
N ASP A 117 -9.79 -0.96 -5.70
CA ASP A 117 -10.82 -0.94 -4.64
C ASP A 117 -11.05 -2.33 -4.02
N THR A 118 -11.81 -2.34 -2.95
CA THR A 118 -12.31 -3.56 -2.31
C THR A 118 -13.78 -3.40 -1.93
N SER A 119 -14.52 -4.50 -1.89
CA SER A 119 -15.91 -4.50 -1.38
C SER A 119 -16.01 -4.11 0.11
N SER A 120 -14.88 -4.07 0.84
CA SER A 120 -14.83 -3.53 2.21
C SER A 120 -14.73 -2.01 2.27
N GLY A 121 -14.72 -1.31 1.12
CA GLY A 121 -14.74 0.15 1.02
C GLY A 121 -13.37 0.82 1.08
N THR A 122 -12.28 0.08 0.89
CA THR A 122 -10.97 0.70 0.62
C THR A 122 -10.87 1.01 -0.87
N ALA A 123 -10.53 2.25 -1.23
CA ALA A 123 -10.31 2.68 -2.61
C ALA A 123 -8.95 3.36 -2.76
N ASN A 124 -8.32 3.16 -3.91
CA ASN A 124 -7.08 3.79 -4.29
C ASN A 124 -7.27 4.60 -5.58
N SER A 125 -6.74 5.82 -5.59
CA SER A 125 -6.74 6.72 -6.74
C SER A 125 -5.31 7.08 -7.12
N PHE A 126 -4.98 7.01 -8.41
CA PHE A 126 -3.65 7.28 -8.95
C PHE A 126 -3.73 7.61 -10.44
N ASP A 127 -2.66 8.14 -11.01
CA ASP A 127 -2.55 8.34 -12.46
C ASP A 127 -2.34 7.00 -13.17
N ARG A 128 -3.43 6.47 -13.75
CA ARG A 128 -3.45 5.19 -14.46
C ARG A 128 -2.56 5.18 -15.69
N ASN A 129 -2.50 6.30 -16.43
CA ASN A 129 -1.67 6.39 -17.62
C ASN A 129 -0.19 6.33 -17.26
N ARG A 130 0.21 7.07 -16.23
CA ARG A 130 1.57 7.04 -15.71
C ARG A 130 1.95 5.65 -15.20
N TYR A 131 1.10 5.03 -14.39
CA TYR A 131 1.34 3.66 -13.92
C TYR A 131 1.45 2.66 -15.07
N ALA A 132 0.61 2.77 -16.10
CA ALA A 132 0.62 1.88 -17.26
C ALA A 132 1.92 1.94 -18.07
N THR A 133 2.74 2.99 -17.94
CA THR A 133 4.06 3.07 -18.60
C THR A 133 5.04 2.01 -18.12
N LEU A 134 4.77 1.37 -16.96
CA LEU A 134 5.56 0.23 -16.49
C LEU A 134 5.42 -0.98 -17.43
N TRP A 135 4.30 -1.11 -18.15
CA TRP A 135 4.05 -2.18 -19.12
C TRP A 135 4.46 -1.78 -20.54
N PRO A 136 4.92 -2.74 -21.39
CA PRO A 136 5.26 -4.11 -20.99
C PRO A 136 6.37 -4.11 -19.94
N LEU A 137 6.29 -5.07 -18.99
CA LEU A 137 7.31 -5.21 -17.95
C LEU A 137 8.64 -5.59 -18.59
N ASP A 138 9.66 -4.80 -18.35
CA ASP A 138 11.01 -5.01 -18.83
C ASP A 138 12.02 -4.61 -17.75
N SER A 139 13.12 -5.34 -17.65
CA SER A 139 14.13 -5.10 -16.62
C SER A 139 14.63 -3.65 -16.67
N GLY A 140 14.65 -3.00 -15.52
CA GLY A 140 15.06 -1.61 -15.35
C GLY A 140 14.00 -0.57 -15.62
N LYS A 141 12.83 -0.94 -16.10
CA LYS A 141 11.72 0.00 -16.13
C LYS A 141 11.35 0.43 -14.72
N ASN A 142 11.06 1.70 -14.59
CA ASN A 142 10.58 2.28 -13.35
C ASN A 142 9.45 3.26 -13.59
N VAL A 143 8.64 3.48 -12.58
CA VAL A 143 7.58 4.50 -12.57
C VAL A 143 7.42 5.07 -11.18
N GLU A 144 7.16 6.37 -11.10
CA GLU A 144 6.84 7.09 -9.87
C GLU A 144 5.49 7.77 -10.03
N PHE A 145 4.65 7.69 -9.00
CA PHE A 145 3.32 8.32 -8.98
C PHE A 145 2.82 8.50 -7.56
N ASP A 146 1.83 9.36 -7.40
CA ASP A 146 1.11 9.51 -6.13
C ASP A 146 -0.05 8.53 -6.05
N LEU A 147 -0.22 7.91 -4.90
CA LEU A 147 -1.29 6.99 -4.57
C LEU A 147 -2.10 7.53 -3.39
N THR A 148 -3.33 7.95 -3.65
CA THR A 148 -4.26 8.34 -2.61
C THR A 148 -5.11 7.15 -2.20
N THR A 149 -5.08 6.80 -0.92
CA THR A 149 -5.87 5.71 -0.33
C THR A 149 -6.98 6.30 0.53
N SER A 150 -8.20 5.88 0.28
CA SER A 150 -9.38 6.17 1.10
C SER A 150 -9.86 4.89 1.78
N SER A 151 -10.10 4.93 3.08
CA SER A 151 -10.66 3.81 3.82
C SER A 151 -12.17 3.89 3.93
N ALA A 152 -12.85 2.77 4.19
CA ALA A 152 -14.29 2.71 4.47
C ALA A 152 -14.75 3.63 5.62
N ARG A 153 -13.82 4.03 6.51
CA ARG A 153 -14.08 4.93 7.64
C ARG A 153 -13.81 6.40 7.32
N GLY A 154 -13.58 6.74 6.04
CA GLY A 154 -13.32 8.11 5.59
C GLY A 154 -11.90 8.62 5.84
N ALA A 155 -11.01 7.83 6.44
CA ALA A 155 -9.60 8.22 6.52
C ALA A 155 -8.97 8.22 5.12
N GLN A 156 -8.27 9.29 4.78
CA GLN A 156 -7.60 9.47 3.51
C GLN A 156 -6.14 9.86 3.73
N TYR A 157 -5.25 9.30 2.93
CA TYR A 157 -3.83 9.67 2.93
C TYR A 157 -3.22 9.47 1.53
N THR A 158 -2.21 10.25 1.23
CA THR A 158 -1.45 10.16 -0.02
C THR A 158 -0.05 9.65 0.24
N SER A 159 0.44 8.80 -0.64
CA SER A 159 1.80 8.27 -0.62
C SER A 159 2.47 8.50 -1.96
N GLY A 160 3.73 8.92 -1.94
CA GLY A 160 4.61 8.78 -3.09
C GLY A 160 4.99 7.31 -3.27
N VAL A 161 4.86 6.80 -4.47
CA VAL A 161 5.15 5.40 -4.84
C VAL A 161 6.20 5.38 -5.94
N SER A 162 7.24 4.57 -5.74
CA SER A 162 8.21 4.23 -6.77
C SER A 162 8.16 2.72 -7.01
N MET A 163 8.03 2.29 -8.25
CA MET A 163 8.04 0.89 -8.66
C MET A 163 9.13 0.64 -9.68
N CYS A 164 9.80 -0.50 -9.57
CA CYS A 164 10.92 -0.88 -10.40
C CYS A 164 10.83 -2.34 -10.80
N VAL A 165 10.98 -2.64 -12.09
CA VAL A 165 11.17 -4.02 -12.59
C VAL A 165 12.63 -4.40 -12.43
N SER A 166 12.94 -5.21 -11.40
CA SER A 166 14.33 -5.52 -11.01
C SER A 166 14.95 -6.59 -11.91
N ARG A 167 14.26 -7.71 -12.13
CA ARG A 167 14.78 -8.84 -12.89
C ARG A 167 13.71 -9.85 -13.26
N PHE A 168 14.09 -10.81 -14.09
CA PHE A 168 13.33 -12.04 -14.38
C PHE A 168 14.01 -13.20 -13.68
N GLU A 169 13.24 -14.08 -13.03
CA GLU A 169 13.79 -15.27 -12.37
C GLU A 169 12.80 -16.43 -12.34
N LYS A 170 13.31 -17.63 -12.11
CA LYS A 170 12.47 -18.79 -11.79
C LYS A 170 12.02 -18.70 -10.32
N LEU A 171 10.72 -18.76 -10.13
CA LEU A 171 10.09 -18.79 -8.82
C LEU A 171 9.64 -20.22 -8.51
N GLU A 172 10.20 -20.81 -7.45
CA GLU A 172 9.85 -22.14 -6.98
C GLU A 172 8.93 -22.02 -5.76
N LEU A 173 7.73 -22.58 -5.89
CA LEU A 173 6.69 -22.61 -4.85
C LEU A 173 6.16 -24.04 -4.70
N SER A 174 5.43 -24.33 -3.62
CA SER A 174 4.68 -25.59 -3.50
C SER A 174 3.65 -25.79 -4.61
N ALA A 175 3.13 -24.67 -5.17
CA ALA A 175 2.23 -24.68 -6.32
C ALA A 175 2.90 -25.00 -7.66
N GLY A 176 4.24 -25.06 -7.74
CA GLY A 176 5.00 -25.32 -8.96
C GLY A 176 6.15 -24.35 -9.19
N THR A 177 6.77 -24.46 -10.38
CA THR A 177 7.87 -23.57 -10.81
C THR A 177 7.38 -22.65 -11.94
N PHE A 178 7.62 -21.35 -11.81
CA PHE A 178 7.10 -20.33 -12.70
C PHE A 178 8.20 -19.36 -13.14
N ASN A 179 8.07 -18.81 -14.35
CA ASN A 179 8.88 -17.66 -14.76
C ASN A 179 8.21 -16.39 -14.20
N ALA A 180 8.92 -15.70 -13.34
CA ALA A 180 8.41 -14.51 -12.65
C ALA A 180 9.20 -13.26 -13.01
N VAL A 181 8.49 -12.12 -13.00
CA VAL A 181 9.08 -10.79 -13.05
C VAL A 181 9.11 -10.25 -11.61
N VAL A 182 10.30 -9.90 -11.13
CA VAL A 182 10.47 -9.30 -9.80
C VAL A 182 10.28 -7.80 -9.89
N ILE A 183 9.32 -7.29 -9.13
CA ILE A 183 8.99 -5.88 -9.08
C ILE A 183 9.15 -5.39 -7.64
N ASP A 184 10.06 -4.45 -7.43
CA ASP A 184 10.26 -3.79 -6.16
C ASP A 184 9.44 -2.51 -6.10
N THR A 185 8.76 -2.28 -4.98
CA THR A 185 7.94 -1.08 -4.75
C THR A 185 8.35 -0.45 -3.44
N TYR A 186 8.64 0.83 -3.49
CA TYR A 186 8.82 1.71 -2.35
C TYR A 186 7.63 2.65 -2.25
N ARG A 187 7.07 2.79 -1.06
CA ARG A 187 5.94 3.67 -0.79
C ARG A 187 6.18 4.45 0.50
N GLN A 188 6.10 5.78 0.42
CA GLN A 188 6.21 6.67 1.56
C GLN A 188 4.97 7.53 1.69
N VAL A 189 4.41 7.64 2.91
CA VAL A 189 3.28 8.52 3.20
C VAL A 189 3.77 9.96 3.20
N VAL A 190 3.16 10.82 2.37
CA VAL A 190 3.54 12.22 2.20
C VAL A 190 2.49 13.20 2.72
N GLN A 191 1.23 12.77 2.85
CA GLN A 191 0.14 13.60 3.33
C GLN A 191 -0.95 12.78 4.03
N GLY A 192 -1.55 13.33 5.09
CA GLY A 192 -2.72 12.76 5.76
C GLY A 192 -2.45 11.50 6.58
N GLY A 193 -1.18 11.22 6.89
CA GLY A 193 -0.74 9.97 7.54
C GLY A 193 -0.58 10.03 9.06
N GLU A 194 -0.96 11.13 9.73
CA GLU A 194 -0.63 11.38 11.15
C GLU A 194 -1.14 10.30 12.11
N ARG A 195 -2.18 9.58 11.72
CA ARG A 195 -2.79 8.50 12.52
C ARG A 195 -2.46 7.10 12.02
N LEU A 196 -1.62 6.99 10.98
CA LEU A 196 -1.23 5.69 10.47
C LEU A 196 -0.17 5.05 11.37
N PRO A 197 -0.21 3.71 11.55
CA PRO A 197 0.81 2.99 12.31
C PRO A 197 2.09 2.76 11.50
N PHE A 198 2.26 3.46 10.37
CA PHE A 198 3.40 3.35 9.47
C PHE A 198 3.59 4.65 8.67
N ASP A 199 4.81 4.87 8.21
CA ASP A 199 5.20 5.97 7.33
C ASP A 199 5.80 5.48 6.00
N GLU A 200 6.28 4.23 5.96
CA GLU A 200 6.92 3.63 4.81
C GLU A 200 6.52 2.17 4.63
N VAL A 201 6.42 1.73 3.39
CA VAL A 201 6.14 0.34 3.02
C VAL A 201 7.01 -0.08 1.84
N ASN A 202 7.81 -1.12 2.03
CA ASN A 202 8.59 -1.76 0.97
C ASN A 202 7.92 -3.07 0.58
N THR A 203 7.71 -3.28 -0.71
CA THR A 203 7.09 -4.50 -1.21
C THR A 203 7.85 -5.05 -2.40
N ARG A 204 8.13 -6.35 -2.37
CA ARG A 204 8.63 -7.11 -3.50
C ARG A 204 7.54 -8.06 -3.97
N PHE A 205 7.25 -8.01 -5.26
CA PHE A 205 6.32 -8.90 -5.94
C PHE A 205 7.08 -9.82 -6.88
N TRP A 206 6.67 -11.08 -6.95
CA TRP A 206 6.99 -12.01 -8.00
C TRP A 206 5.75 -12.17 -8.87
N TYR A 207 5.67 -11.34 -9.88
CA TYR A 207 4.57 -11.31 -10.84
C TYR A 207 4.74 -12.44 -11.86
N VAL A 208 3.70 -13.25 -12.07
CA VAL A 208 3.72 -14.36 -13.02
C VAL A 208 2.74 -14.04 -14.16
N PRO A 209 3.27 -13.75 -15.37
CA PRO A 209 2.49 -13.23 -16.49
C PRO A 209 1.31 -14.11 -16.90
N GLN A 210 1.49 -15.44 -16.88
CA GLN A 210 0.44 -16.41 -17.27
C GLN A 210 -0.81 -16.35 -16.39
N PHE A 211 -0.71 -15.78 -15.18
CA PHE A 211 -1.84 -15.60 -14.26
C PHE A 211 -2.21 -14.14 -14.03
N GLY A 212 -1.50 -13.19 -14.66
CA GLY A 212 -1.78 -11.78 -14.51
C GLY A 212 -1.73 -11.25 -13.07
N ILE A 213 -1.07 -11.96 -12.14
CA ILE A 213 -0.97 -11.62 -10.72
C ILE A 213 0.40 -12.06 -10.17
N TYR A 214 0.78 -11.51 -9.01
CA TYR A 214 1.91 -12.05 -8.25
C TYR A 214 1.54 -13.36 -7.57
N LEU A 215 2.43 -14.35 -7.63
CA LEU A 215 2.31 -15.61 -6.87
C LEU A 215 3.08 -15.57 -5.55
N GLN A 216 4.01 -14.62 -5.39
CA GLN A 216 4.66 -14.35 -4.12
C GLN A 216 4.78 -12.85 -3.90
N ARG A 217 4.63 -12.43 -2.65
CA ARG A 217 4.83 -11.06 -2.21
C ARG A 217 5.49 -11.05 -0.84
N VAL A 218 6.51 -10.22 -0.67
CA VAL A 218 7.09 -9.87 0.63
C VAL A 218 6.87 -8.39 0.85
N ARG A 219 6.27 -8.02 1.98
CA ARG A 219 5.99 -6.65 2.35
C ARG A 219 6.58 -6.36 3.72
N ALA A 220 7.40 -5.32 3.82
CA ALA A 220 7.91 -4.77 5.07
C ALA A 220 7.27 -3.39 5.32
N VAL A 221 6.85 -3.16 6.54
CA VAL A 221 6.17 -1.93 6.98
C VAL A 221 7.04 -1.28 8.05
N PHE A 222 7.30 0.02 7.87
CA PHE A 222 8.17 0.78 8.75
C PHE A 222 7.41 1.91 9.43
N GLN A 223 7.86 2.24 10.63
CA GLN A 223 7.49 3.43 11.36
C GLN A 223 8.76 4.04 11.94
N GLN A 224 9.03 5.31 11.64
CA GLN A 224 10.25 6.01 12.04
C GLN A 224 11.52 5.21 11.70
N LYS A 225 11.61 4.70 10.47
CA LYS A 225 12.73 3.88 9.94
C LYS A 225 12.90 2.50 10.62
N ARG A 226 12.01 2.10 11.52
CA ARG A 226 12.02 0.79 12.17
C ARG A 226 10.99 -0.13 11.53
N GLU A 227 11.40 -1.33 11.14
CA GLU A 227 10.46 -2.36 10.69
C GLU A 227 9.52 -2.74 11.85
N VAL A 228 8.22 -2.50 11.66
CA VAL A 228 7.18 -2.82 12.65
C VAL A 228 6.39 -4.07 12.28
N MET A 229 6.37 -4.42 10.99
CA MET A 229 5.69 -5.62 10.49
C MET A 229 6.33 -6.10 9.20
N LYS A 230 6.44 -7.43 9.05
CA LYS A 230 6.76 -8.10 7.80
C LYS A 230 5.65 -9.07 7.44
N GLN A 231 5.23 -9.08 6.18
CA GLN A 231 4.20 -9.98 5.69
C GLN A 231 4.72 -10.71 4.45
N THR A 232 4.55 -12.02 4.43
CA THR A 232 4.84 -12.86 3.27
C THR A 232 3.56 -13.53 2.82
N ARG A 233 3.27 -13.44 1.52
CA ARG A 233 2.19 -14.16 0.87
C ARG A 233 2.78 -14.99 -0.25
N ARG A 234 2.43 -16.27 -0.35
CA ARG A 234 2.89 -17.18 -1.40
C ARG A 234 1.77 -18.12 -1.83
N ALA A 235 1.70 -18.40 -3.11
CA ALA A 235 0.78 -19.39 -3.63
C ALA A 235 1.21 -20.81 -3.20
N ILE A 236 0.25 -21.59 -2.70
CA ILE A 236 0.45 -22.97 -2.27
C ILE A 236 -0.25 -23.97 -3.16
N SER A 237 -1.28 -23.56 -3.92
CA SER A 237 -1.89 -24.32 -5.00
C SER A 237 -2.51 -23.41 -6.05
N ILE A 238 -2.63 -23.89 -7.28
CA ILE A 238 -3.26 -23.22 -8.42
C ILE A 238 -4.10 -24.23 -9.18
N GLU A 239 -5.36 -23.85 -9.49
CA GLU A 239 -6.32 -24.61 -10.29
C GLU A 239 -6.85 -23.69 -11.39
N GLY A 240 -6.87 -24.14 -12.63
CA GLY A 240 -7.38 -23.41 -13.79
C GLY A 240 -7.14 -24.10 -15.08
#